data_cd07a0ee0f11c72ab1e4b83c390b5513
#
_entry.id   cd07a0ee0f11c72ab1e4b83c390b5513
#
_cell.length_a   1.000
_cell.length_b   1.000
_cell.length_c   1.000
_cell.angle_alpha   90.00
_cell.angle_beta   90.00
_cell.angle_gamma   90.00
#
_symmetry.space_group_name_H-M   'P 1'
#
loop_
_entity.id
_entity.type
_entity.pdbx_description
1 polymer ?
#
loop_
_entity_poly.entity_id
_entity_poly.type
_entity_poly.pdbx_seq_one_letter_code
_entity_poly.pdbx_strand_id
1 'polypeptide(L)'
;MSETVLRGARRRERVVVAITGASGTVYGVRLLQALAATTVETHLVISPSGQLTRSLETDWSKEEVESLADVVWKPSDMAAAISSGSFRTRGMVVAPCSMRTLGEIASGVTSSLVSRAADVTLKERRRLVLVARESPLSLIHLRNMTALTEAGAVILPACPSFYAGAQDVEALCGTVADRAVALLGVDAEHYEWGE
;
A
#
# COMPACT_ATOMS: atom_id res chain seq x y z
N MET A 1 29.56 34.26 -20.89
CA MET A 1 29.20 33.83 -19.53
C MET A 1 28.21 32.68 -19.68
N SER A 2 28.64 31.46 -19.45
CA SER A 2 27.85 30.25 -19.68
C SER A 2 27.06 29.95 -18.39
N GLU A 3 25.73 30.05 -18.44
CA GLU A 3 24.86 29.60 -17.37
C GLU A 3 24.85 28.07 -17.32
N THR A 4 25.60 27.52 -16.39
CA THR A 4 25.52 26.11 -16.04
C THR A 4 24.24 25.91 -15.26
N VAL A 5 23.15 25.55 -15.97
CA VAL A 5 21.93 25.07 -15.35
C VAL A 5 22.24 23.75 -14.66
N LEU A 6 22.44 23.79 -13.34
CA LEU A 6 22.47 22.59 -12.50
C LEU A 6 21.10 21.90 -12.60
N ARG A 7 20.99 20.90 -13.47
CA ARG A 7 19.89 19.94 -13.43
C ARG A 7 20.02 19.19 -12.09
N GLY A 8 19.28 19.64 -11.08
CA GLY A 8 19.14 18.92 -9.83
C GLY A 8 18.72 17.47 -10.13
N ALA A 9 19.40 16.50 -9.52
CA ALA A 9 19.04 15.10 -9.63
C ALA A 9 17.53 14.99 -9.36
N ARG A 10 16.77 14.41 -10.30
CA ARG A 10 15.32 14.19 -10.11
C ARG A 10 15.17 13.35 -8.85
N ARG A 11 14.53 13.91 -7.85
CA ARG A 11 14.20 13.18 -6.61
C ARG A 11 13.33 12.00 -6.99
N ARG A 12 13.69 10.79 -6.53
CA ARG A 12 12.85 9.59 -6.74
C ARG A 12 11.42 9.88 -6.26
N GLU A 13 10.44 9.44 -7.03
CA GLU A 13 9.04 9.45 -6.57
C GLU A 13 8.90 8.50 -5.40
N ARG A 14 8.00 8.81 -4.46
CA ARG A 14 7.83 8.04 -3.23
C ARG A 14 6.46 7.41 -3.16
N VAL A 15 6.43 6.18 -2.67
CA VAL A 15 5.20 5.44 -2.40
C VAL A 15 5.21 4.97 -0.95
N VAL A 16 4.09 5.13 -0.26
CA VAL A 16 3.90 4.55 1.08
C VAL A 16 3.21 3.21 0.95
N VAL A 17 3.76 2.18 1.59
CA VAL A 17 3.17 0.85 1.69
C VAL A 17 2.86 0.56 3.15
N ALA A 18 1.64 0.13 3.45
CA ALA A 18 1.28 -0.36 4.77
C ALA A 18 0.81 -1.80 4.72
N ILE A 19 1.26 -2.62 5.67
CA ILE A 19 0.78 -4.00 5.86
C ILE A 19 0.01 -4.06 7.17
N THR A 20 -1.24 -4.52 7.12
CA THR A 20 -2.10 -4.59 8.31
C THR A 20 -2.57 -6.00 8.61
N GLY A 21 -3.31 -6.21 9.71
CA GLY A 21 -3.61 -7.52 10.25
C GLY A 21 -4.77 -8.28 9.60
N ALA A 22 -5.06 -8.03 8.33
CA ALA A 22 -5.92 -8.93 7.57
C ALA A 22 -5.11 -10.13 7.05
N SER A 23 -5.72 -11.30 6.91
CA SER A 23 -5.09 -12.46 6.26
C SER A 23 -4.71 -12.12 4.82
N GLY A 24 -3.57 -12.59 4.35
CA GLY A 24 -3.04 -12.29 3.03
C GLY A 24 -1.81 -11.36 3.06
N THR A 25 -0.91 -11.52 4.02
CA THR A 25 0.39 -10.82 4.07
C THR A 25 1.13 -10.90 2.73
N VAL A 26 0.93 -11.99 1.99
CA VAL A 26 1.51 -12.20 0.66
C VAL A 26 1.20 -11.06 -0.32
N TYR A 27 0.03 -10.42 -0.24
CA TYR A 27 -0.28 -9.25 -1.08
C TYR A 27 0.67 -8.09 -0.83
N GLY A 28 1.02 -7.84 0.44
CA GLY A 28 1.97 -6.79 0.81
C GLY A 28 3.40 -7.12 0.37
N VAL A 29 3.81 -8.38 0.51
CA VAL A 29 5.13 -8.86 0.07
C VAL A 29 5.25 -8.73 -1.46
N ARG A 30 4.26 -9.20 -2.22
CA ARG A 30 4.25 -9.09 -3.69
C ARG A 30 4.23 -7.65 -4.17
N LEU A 31 3.48 -6.77 -3.47
CA LEU A 31 3.47 -5.34 -3.75
C LEU A 31 4.87 -4.72 -3.56
N LEU A 32 5.57 -5.04 -2.47
CA LEU A 32 6.92 -4.55 -2.22
C LEU A 32 7.90 -5.06 -3.29
N GLN A 33 7.82 -6.33 -3.68
CA GLN A 33 8.63 -6.92 -4.75
C GLN A 33 8.40 -6.22 -6.09
N ALA A 34 7.12 -5.98 -6.46
CA ALA A 34 6.78 -5.26 -7.69
C ALA A 34 7.32 -3.83 -7.68
N LEU A 35 7.22 -3.12 -6.56
CA LEU A 35 7.76 -1.76 -6.42
C LEU A 35 9.29 -1.73 -6.42
N ALA A 36 9.96 -2.73 -5.86
CA ALA A 36 11.42 -2.84 -5.87
C ALA A 36 12.00 -2.98 -7.29
N ALA A 37 11.22 -3.48 -8.24
CA ALA A 37 11.59 -3.54 -9.66
C ALA A 37 11.46 -2.17 -10.38
N THR A 38 10.96 -1.14 -9.71
CA THR A 38 10.74 0.20 -10.26
C THR A 38 11.78 1.22 -9.75
N THR A 39 11.65 2.48 -10.18
CA THR A 39 12.52 3.57 -9.72
C THR A 39 11.98 4.32 -8.50
N VAL A 40 10.82 3.94 -7.96
CA VAL A 40 10.23 4.63 -6.81
C VAL A 40 10.98 4.32 -5.51
N GLU A 41 10.90 5.25 -4.55
CA GLU A 41 11.40 5.08 -3.18
C GLU A 41 10.23 4.59 -2.32
N THR A 42 10.35 3.39 -1.75
CA THR A 42 9.30 2.76 -0.95
C THR A 42 9.44 3.05 0.53
N HIS A 43 8.36 3.51 1.16
CA HIS A 43 8.26 3.77 2.61
C HIS A 43 7.29 2.79 3.23
N LEU A 44 7.80 1.83 4.00
CA LEU A 44 7.03 0.75 4.60
C LEU A 44 6.65 1.05 6.05
N VAL A 45 5.40 0.74 6.42
CA VAL A 45 4.95 0.65 7.80
C VAL A 45 4.12 -0.61 8.01
N ILE A 46 4.51 -1.46 8.96
CA ILE A 46 3.78 -2.70 9.29
C ILE A 46 3.13 -2.54 10.65
N SER A 47 1.81 -2.73 10.73
CA SER A 47 1.11 -2.68 12.01
C SER A 47 1.50 -3.87 12.92
N PRO A 48 1.34 -3.78 14.26
CA PRO A 48 1.60 -4.91 15.14
C PRO A 48 0.80 -6.16 14.77
N SER A 49 -0.47 -6.00 14.39
CA SER A 49 -1.30 -7.11 13.89
C SER A 49 -0.84 -7.62 12.52
N GLY A 50 -0.28 -6.76 11.65
CA GLY A 50 0.34 -7.18 10.39
C GLY A 50 1.57 -8.05 10.61
N GLN A 51 2.41 -7.72 11.60
CA GLN A 51 3.55 -8.57 11.98
C GLN A 51 3.10 -9.93 12.54
N LEU A 52 2.04 -9.94 13.36
CA LEU A 52 1.47 -11.18 13.85
C LEU A 52 0.94 -12.05 12.71
N THR A 53 0.14 -11.48 11.82
CA THR A 53 -0.42 -12.21 10.66
C THR A 53 0.69 -12.77 9.77
N ARG A 54 1.73 -11.96 9.49
CA ARG A 54 2.93 -12.42 8.75
C ARG A 54 3.52 -13.70 9.36
N SER A 55 3.73 -13.71 10.68
CA SER A 55 4.34 -14.87 11.36
C SER A 55 3.45 -16.12 11.40
N LEU A 56 2.15 -15.97 11.16
CA LEU A 56 1.19 -17.07 11.15
C LEU A 56 0.94 -17.63 9.74
N GLU A 57 1.15 -16.83 8.71
CA GLU A 57 0.75 -17.16 7.33
C GLU A 57 1.92 -17.41 6.40
N THR A 58 3.12 -16.96 6.74
CA THR A 58 4.27 -16.99 5.82
C THR A 58 5.56 -17.41 6.53
N ASP A 59 6.50 -17.92 5.76
CA ASP A 59 7.87 -18.20 6.23
C ASP A 59 8.78 -16.94 6.15
N TRP A 60 8.29 -15.83 5.62
CA TRP A 60 9.03 -14.59 5.55
C TRP A 60 9.31 -14.04 6.95
N SER A 61 10.56 -13.86 7.30
CA SER A 61 10.97 -13.16 8.52
C SER A 61 10.59 -11.68 8.43
N LYS A 62 10.59 -11.01 9.57
CA LYS A 62 10.37 -9.57 9.63
C LYS A 62 11.44 -8.83 8.82
N GLU A 63 12.68 -9.21 9.01
CA GLU A 63 13.86 -8.60 8.38
C GLU A 63 13.83 -8.77 6.85
N GLU A 64 13.41 -9.91 6.35
CA GLU A 64 13.27 -10.15 4.91
C GLU A 64 12.19 -9.24 4.30
N VAL A 65 11.01 -9.13 4.92
CA VAL A 65 9.96 -8.22 4.41
C VAL A 65 10.39 -6.76 4.48
N GLU A 66 11.04 -6.35 5.58
CA GLU A 66 11.52 -4.98 5.76
C GLU A 66 12.64 -4.64 4.74
N SER A 67 13.47 -5.60 4.35
CA SER A 67 14.54 -5.41 3.37
C SER A 67 14.04 -5.13 1.95
N LEU A 68 12.78 -5.41 1.64
CA LEU A 68 12.16 -5.10 0.35
C LEU A 68 11.83 -3.60 0.17
N ALA A 69 11.92 -2.81 1.24
CA ALA A 69 11.61 -1.38 1.21
C ALA A 69 12.86 -0.51 1.39
N ASP A 70 12.88 0.68 0.79
CA ASP A 70 14.00 1.64 0.96
C ASP A 70 14.01 2.24 2.38
N VAL A 71 12.83 2.47 2.98
CA VAL A 71 12.69 3.07 4.32
C VAL A 71 11.60 2.36 5.10
N VAL A 72 11.92 1.99 6.35
CA VAL A 72 10.96 1.34 7.26
C VAL A 72 10.64 2.25 8.44
N TRP A 73 9.36 2.42 8.73
CA TRP A 73 8.87 3.25 9.83
C TRP A 73 8.24 2.41 10.93
N LYS A 74 8.45 2.80 12.18
CA LYS A 74 7.74 2.21 13.32
C LYS A 74 6.26 2.66 13.29
N PRO A 75 5.28 1.76 13.48
CA PRO A 75 3.86 2.12 13.45
C PRO A 75 3.42 3.11 14.53
N SER A 76 4.23 3.30 15.60
CA SER A 76 4.01 4.28 16.66
C SER A 76 4.71 5.62 16.44
N ASP A 77 5.54 5.75 15.38
CA ASP A 77 6.32 6.97 15.12
C ASP A 77 5.44 8.03 14.42
N MET A 78 4.69 8.78 15.21
CA MET A 78 3.83 9.86 14.70
C MET A 78 4.64 11.10 14.24
N ALA A 79 5.96 11.15 14.46
CA ALA A 79 6.85 12.17 13.95
C ALA A 79 7.51 11.80 12.60
N ALA A 80 7.28 10.60 12.11
CA ALA A 80 7.78 10.13 10.82
C ALA A 80 7.40 11.07 9.67
N ALA A 81 8.26 11.18 8.66
CA ALA A 81 8.04 12.09 7.52
C ALA A 81 6.70 11.84 6.80
N ILE A 82 6.26 10.59 6.69
CA ILE A 82 4.98 10.20 6.05
C ILE A 82 3.73 10.67 6.82
N SER A 83 3.88 11.17 8.06
CA SER A 83 2.81 11.77 8.85
C SER A 83 2.49 13.22 8.43
N SER A 84 3.31 13.81 7.57
CA SER A 84 3.21 15.21 7.15
C SER A 84 2.83 15.36 5.68
N GLY A 85 1.87 16.25 5.37
CA GLY A 85 1.48 16.58 4.01
C GLY A 85 2.60 17.23 3.17
N SER A 86 3.57 17.90 3.80
CA SER A 86 4.72 18.49 3.12
C SER A 86 5.70 17.44 2.57
N PHE A 87 5.66 16.22 3.10
CA PHE A 87 6.41 15.10 2.56
C PHE A 87 5.69 14.54 1.33
N ARG A 88 6.19 14.89 0.16
CA ARG A 88 5.53 14.53 -1.11
C ARG A 88 5.69 13.05 -1.40
N THR A 89 4.55 12.38 -1.60
CA THR A 89 4.46 11.01 -2.09
C THR A 89 3.53 10.96 -3.30
N ARG A 90 3.69 9.97 -4.17
CA ARG A 90 2.78 9.69 -5.28
C ARG A 90 1.43 9.18 -4.78
N GLY A 91 1.47 8.40 -3.71
CA GLY A 91 0.30 7.82 -3.07
C GLY A 91 0.67 6.81 -2.00
N MET A 92 -0.34 6.08 -1.55
CA MET A 92 -0.20 5.03 -0.54
C MET A 92 -1.04 3.81 -0.92
N VAL A 93 -0.49 2.62 -0.64
CA VAL A 93 -1.24 1.35 -0.70
C VAL A 93 -1.24 0.72 0.69
N VAL A 94 -2.40 0.25 1.13
CA VAL A 94 -2.54 -0.61 2.31
C VAL A 94 -2.87 -2.01 1.82
N ALA A 95 -1.93 -2.94 1.93
CA ALA A 95 -2.04 -4.30 1.41
C ALA A 95 -1.44 -5.35 2.36
N PRO A 96 -2.26 -6.21 2.94
CA PRO A 96 -3.72 -6.17 2.97
C PRO A 96 -4.24 -5.06 3.90
N CYS A 97 -5.46 -4.58 3.64
CA CYS A 97 -6.16 -3.64 4.49
C CYS A 97 -7.21 -4.36 5.34
N SER A 98 -7.01 -4.37 6.66
CA SER A 98 -7.99 -4.91 7.61
C SER A 98 -9.19 -3.98 7.77
N MET A 99 -10.35 -4.54 8.11
CA MET A 99 -11.57 -3.76 8.36
C MET A 99 -11.42 -2.78 9.54
N ARG A 100 -10.55 -3.10 10.51
CA ARG A 100 -10.17 -2.15 11.55
C ARG A 100 -9.49 -0.92 10.96
N THR A 101 -8.45 -1.11 10.17
CA THR A 101 -7.71 -0.01 9.53
C THR A 101 -8.60 0.79 8.59
N LEU A 102 -9.42 0.11 7.80
CA LEU A 102 -10.40 0.72 6.91
C LEU A 102 -11.39 1.58 7.69
N GLY A 103 -11.91 1.08 8.81
CA GLY A 103 -12.81 1.82 9.71
C GLY A 103 -12.16 3.03 10.36
N GLU A 104 -10.90 2.93 10.82
CA GLU A 104 -10.13 4.05 11.35
C GLU A 104 -9.99 5.18 10.30
N ILE A 105 -9.61 4.82 9.07
CA ILE A 105 -9.45 5.80 7.98
C ILE A 105 -10.80 6.43 7.63
N ALA A 106 -11.88 5.64 7.52
CA ALA A 106 -13.21 6.13 7.20
C ALA A 106 -13.78 7.11 8.25
N SER A 107 -13.36 6.94 9.50
CA SER A 107 -13.78 7.79 10.63
C SER A 107 -12.83 8.97 10.89
N GLY A 108 -11.75 9.11 10.13
CA GLY A 108 -10.72 10.13 10.36
C GLY A 108 -9.90 9.90 11.65
N VAL A 109 -9.92 8.69 12.21
CA VAL A 109 -9.17 8.34 13.41
C VAL A 109 -7.73 8.01 13.03
N THR A 110 -6.78 8.75 13.58
CA THR A 110 -5.35 8.62 13.29
C THR A 110 -4.58 8.05 14.49
N SER A 111 -4.98 6.86 14.93
CA SER A 111 -4.44 6.21 16.13
C SER A 111 -3.03 5.61 15.93
N SER A 112 -2.58 5.47 14.70
CA SER A 112 -1.29 4.92 14.32
C SER A 112 -0.70 5.65 13.12
N LEU A 113 0.59 5.42 12.85
CA LEU A 113 1.22 5.98 11.65
C LEU A 113 0.56 5.47 10.36
N VAL A 114 0.00 4.26 10.35
CA VAL A 114 -0.74 3.72 9.19
C VAL A 114 -1.98 4.57 8.88
N SER A 115 -2.86 4.75 9.86
CA SER A 115 -4.08 5.55 9.67
C SER A 115 -3.75 7.04 9.46
N ARG A 116 -2.70 7.57 10.10
CA ARG A 116 -2.24 8.93 9.87
C ARG A 116 -1.71 9.16 8.47
N ALA A 117 -0.87 8.28 7.94
CA ALA A 117 -0.34 8.40 6.58
C ALA A 117 -1.46 8.29 5.52
N ALA A 118 -2.46 7.45 5.77
CA ALA A 118 -3.65 7.35 4.90
C ALA A 118 -4.49 8.64 4.93
N ASP A 119 -4.75 9.21 6.12
CA ASP A 119 -5.42 10.50 6.29
C ASP A 119 -4.68 11.62 5.55
N VAL A 120 -3.35 11.70 5.72
CA VAL A 120 -2.51 12.64 4.99
C VAL A 120 -2.62 12.44 3.48
N THR A 121 -2.61 11.20 3.02
CA THR A 121 -2.72 10.89 1.59
C THR A 121 -4.04 11.40 1.01
N LEU A 122 -5.16 11.17 1.70
CA LEU A 122 -6.48 11.64 1.28
C LEU A 122 -6.60 13.17 1.31
N LYS A 123 -6.20 13.82 2.42
CA LYS A 123 -6.34 15.29 2.54
C LYS A 123 -5.46 16.06 1.52
N GLU A 124 -4.35 15.47 1.11
CA GLU A 124 -3.47 16.03 0.07
C GLU A 124 -3.91 15.62 -1.36
N ARG A 125 -5.09 14.98 -1.50
CA ARG A 125 -5.65 14.54 -2.79
C ARG A 125 -4.73 13.61 -3.57
N ARG A 126 -3.95 12.82 -2.87
CA ARG A 126 -3.08 11.78 -3.44
C ARG A 126 -3.81 10.46 -3.53
N ARG A 127 -3.34 9.56 -4.38
CA ARG A 127 -3.94 8.24 -4.56
C ARG A 127 -3.79 7.39 -3.30
N LEU A 128 -4.89 6.94 -2.73
CA LEU A 128 -4.94 5.94 -1.66
C LEU A 128 -5.62 4.68 -2.19
N VAL A 129 -4.89 3.55 -2.18
CA VAL A 129 -5.42 2.24 -2.58
C VAL A 129 -5.50 1.35 -1.34
N LEU A 130 -6.69 0.81 -1.07
CA LEU A 130 -6.94 -0.08 0.06
C LEU A 130 -7.26 -1.48 -0.47
N VAL A 131 -6.29 -2.40 -0.37
CA VAL A 131 -6.47 -3.81 -0.74
C VAL A 131 -7.28 -4.48 0.36
N ALA A 132 -8.60 -4.30 0.30
CA ALA A 132 -9.53 -4.73 1.33
C ALA A 132 -9.65 -6.27 1.34
N ARG A 133 -9.41 -6.88 2.51
CA ARG A 133 -9.55 -8.34 2.66
C ARG A 133 -10.39 -8.66 3.89
N GLU A 134 -11.58 -9.16 3.65
CA GLU A 134 -12.55 -9.64 4.65
C GLU A 134 -13.59 -10.54 3.98
N SER A 135 -14.08 -11.54 4.71
CA SER A 135 -15.17 -12.40 4.25
C SER A 135 -15.89 -13.04 5.46
N PRO A 136 -17.24 -12.94 5.55
CA PRO A 136 -18.13 -12.10 4.77
C PRO A 136 -18.03 -10.61 5.15
N LEU A 137 -18.54 -9.72 4.31
CA LEU A 137 -18.60 -8.29 4.61
C LEU A 137 -19.89 -7.96 5.42
N SER A 138 -19.73 -7.20 6.50
CA SER A 138 -20.87 -6.62 7.23
C SER A 138 -21.35 -5.32 6.57
N LEU A 139 -22.57 -4.89 6.91
CA LEU A 139 -23.08 -3.60 6.47
C LEU A 139 -22.18 -2.42 6.90
N ILE A 140 -21.55 -2.51 8.07
CA ILE A 140 -20.60 -1.50 8.56
C ILE A 140 -19.39 -1.42 7.64
N HIS A 141 -18.82 -2.57 7.23
CA HIS A 141 -17.71 -2.61 6.30
C HIS A 141 -18.07 -1.96 4.96
N LEU A 142 -19.23 -2.29 4.40
CA LEU A 142 -19.70 -1.73 3.13
C LEU A 142 -19.93 -0.22 3.21
N ARG A 143 -20.52 0.29 4.31
CA ARG A 143 -20.69 1.74 4.52
C ARG A 143 -19.36 2.48 4.62
N ASN A 144 -18.38 1.91 5.32
CA ASN A 144 -17.04 2.48 5.42
C ASN A 144 -16.33 2.48 4.05
N MET A 145 -16.48 1.42 3.26
CA MET A 145 -15.95 1.37 1.89
C MET A 145 -16.59 2.44 1.00
N THR A 146 -17.90 2.64 1.10
CA THR A 146 -18.61 3.70 0.37
C THR A 146 -18.07 5.08 0.75
N ALA A 147 -18.00 5.39 2.04
CA ALA A 147 -17.49 6.67 2.53
C ALA A 147 -16.05 6.95 2.07
N LEU A 148 -15.18 5.94 2.08
CA LEU A 148 -13.81 6.07 1.60
C LEU A 148 -13.74 6.26 0.09
N THR A 149 -14.61 5.61 -0.68
CA THR A 149 -14.71 5.81 -2.13
C THR A 149 -15.17 7.24 -2.45
N GLU A 150 -16.15 7.76 -1.73
CA GLU A 150 -16.61 9.16 -1.85
C GLU A 150 -15.51 10.15 -1.48
N ALA A 151 -14.67 9.80 -0.48
CA ALA A 151 -13.49 10.60 -0.10
C ALA A 151 -12.34 10.54 -1.12
N GLY A 152 -12.41 9.66 -2.12
CA GLY A 152 -11.44 9.53 -3.20
C GLY A 152 -10.42 8.39 -3.03
N ALA A 153 -10.59 7.50 -2.06
CA ALA A 153 -9.81 6.27 -1.98
C ALA A 153 -10.30 5.25 -3.02
N VAL A 154 -9.40 4.37 -3.43
CA VAL A 154 -9.73 3.21 -4.25
C VAL A 154 -9.85 2.00 -3.34
N ILE A 155 -11.05 1.41 -3.27
CA ILE A 155 -11.23 0.10 -2.63
C ILE A 155 -10.91 -0.95 -3.68
N LEU A 156 -9.83 -1.67 -3.46
CA LEU A 156 -9.39 -2.80 -4.28
C LEU A 156 -9.63 -4.08 -3.48
N PRO A 157 -10.69 -4.85 -3.77
CA PRO A 157 -10.87 -6.14 -3.12
C PRO A 157 -9.68 -7.06 -3.43
N ALA A 158 -9.25 -7.85 -2.43
CA ALA A 158 -8.19 -8.84 -2.62
C ALA A 158 -8.71 -10.05 -3.43
N CYS A 159 -9.14 -9.77 -4.66
CA CYS A 159 -9.71 -10.71 -5.61
C CYS A 159 -8.73 -10.90 -6.78
N PRO A 160 -7.96 -12.00 -6.78
CA PRO A 160 -6.98 -12.28 -7.83
C PRO A 160 -7.60 -12.44 -9.22
N SER A 161 -6.83 -12.14 -10.26
CA SER A 161 -7.22 -12.32 -11.66
C SER A 161 -6.81 -13.71 -12.16
N PHE A 162 -7.77 -14.58 -12.42
CA PHE A 162 -7.51 -15.91 -12.95
C PHE A 162 -7.13 -15.90 -14.44
N TYR A 163 -7.49 -14.85 -15.18
CA TYR A 163 -7.14 -14.72 -16.61
C TYR A 163 -5.64 -14.50 -16.85
N ALA A 164 -4.89 -14.08 -15.84
CA ALA A 164 -3.43 -13.89 -15.93
C ALA A 164 -2.65 -15.21 -16.06
N GLY A 165 -3.31 -16.37 -15.96
CA GLY A 165 -2.67 -17.67 -16.12
C GLY A 165 -1.65 -18.02 -15.02
N ALA A 166 -1.78 -17.42 -13.84
CA ALA A 166 -0.89 -17.67 -12.71
C ALA A 166 -0.84 -19.16 -12.34
N GLN A 167 0.36 -19.69 -12.13
CA GLN A 167 0.59 -21.13 -11.93
C GLN A 167 0.62 -21.54 -10.45
N ASP A 168 0.73 -20.59 -9.54
CA ASP A 168 0.76 -20.81 -8.10
C ASP A 168 0.01 -19.69 -7.34
N VAL A 169 -0.18 -19.90 -6.04
CA VAL A 169 -0.92 -18.97 -5.18
C VAL A 169 -0.22 -17.61 -5.07
N GLU A 170 1.12 -17.60 -5.04
CA GLU A 170 1.86 -16.36 -4.92
C GLU A 170 1.77 -15.50 -6.18
N ALA A 171 1.92 -16.13 -7.35
CA ALA A 171 1.74 -15.46 -8.64
C ALA A 171 0.30 -14.96 -8.79
N LEU A 172 -0.68 -15.75 -8.33
CA LEU A 172 -2.08 -15.34 -8.34
C LEU A 172 -2.32 -14.11 -7.45
N CYS A 173 -1.75 -14.08 -6.24
CA CYS A 173 -1.79 -12.90 -5.37
C CYS A 173 -1.04 -11.71 -5.98
N GLY A 174 0.01 -11.96 -6.76
CA GLY A 174 0.77 -10.95 -7.51
C GLY A 174 -0.12 -10.11 -8.42
N THR A 175 -1.15 -10.71 -9.05
CA THR A 175 -2.07 -9.97 -9.93
C THR A 175 -2.80 -8.81 -9.22
N VAL A 176 -3.08 -8.95 -7.92
CA VAL A 176 -3.68 -7.87 -7.12
C VAL A 176 -2.63 -6.80 -6.78
N ALA A 177 -1.40 -7.21 -6.48
CA ALA A 177 -0.29 -6.29 -6.23
C ALA A 177 0.01 -5.44 -7.47
N ASP A 178 0.11 -6.05 -8.65
CA ASP A 178 0.35 -5.37 -9.92
C ASP A 178 -0.78 -4.36 -10.21
N ARG A 179 -2.02 -4.76 -9.98
CA ARG A 179 -3.16 -3.84 -10.11
C ARG A 179 -3.06 -2.65 -9.16
N ALA A 180 -2.60 -2.87 -7.92
CA ALA A 180 -2.39 -1.78 -6.96
C ALA A 180 -1.28 -0.82 -7.40
N VAL A 181 -0.17 -1.34 -7.96
CA VAL A 181 0.92 -0.54 -8.55
C VAL A 181 0.41 0.29 -9.74
N ALA A 182 -0.33 -0.33 -10.67
CA ALA A 182 -0.93 0.36 -11.80
C ALA A 182 -1.89 1.48 -11.37
N LEU A 183 -2.70 1.25 -10.33
CA LEU A 183 -3.60 2.26 -9.77
C LEU A 183 -2.87 3.46 -9.16
N LEU A 184 -1.62 3.29 -8.70
CA LEU A 184 -0.76 4.42 -8.31
C LEU A 184 -0.22 5.18 -9.52
N GLY A 185 -0.33 4.64 -10.72
CA GLY A 185 0.27 5.16 -11.95
C GLY A 185 1.80 5.01 -11.95
N VAL A 186 2.33 4.01 -11.25
CA VAL A 186 3.75 3.64 -11.31
C VAL A 186 3.95 2.73 -12.51
N ASP A 187 4.93 3.06 -13.35
CA ASP A 187 5.27 2.22 -14.49
C ASP A 187 5.97 0.94 -13.99
N ALA A 188 5.31 -0.19 -14.16
CA ALA A 188 5.80 -1.53 -13.84
C ALA A 188 5.22 -2.51 -14.87
N GLU A 189 5.94 -3.58 -15.15
CA GLU A 189 5.40 -4.68 -15.95
C GLU A 189 4.21 -5.30 -15.22
N HIS A 190 3.07 -5.40 -15.87
CA HIS A 190 1.86 -6.02 -15.34
C HIS A 190 1.01 -6.58 -16.47
N TYR A 191 0.17 -7.55 -16.13
CA TYR A 191 -0.78 -8.12 -17.07
C TYR A 191 -1.82 -7.07 -17.49
N GLU A 192 -1.96 -6.86 -18.79
CA GLU A 192 -3.03 -6.04 -19.39
C GLU A 192 -3.99 -6.94 -20.19
N TRP A 193 -5.28 -6.71 -20.04
CA TRP A 193 -6.28 -7.46 -20.78
C TRP A 193 -6.27 -7.07 -22.26
N GLY A 194 -6.03 -8.04 -23.14
CA GLY A 194 -6.04 -7.83 -24.59
C GLY A 194 -4.66 -7.75 -25.23
N GLU A 195 -3.58 -7.90 -24.44
CA GLU A 195 -2.20 -8.04 -24.92
C GLU A 195 -1.70 -9.48 -24.86
#